data_0e05ff4748c642d4484b590d6562604c
#
_entry.id   0e05ff4748c642d4484b590d6562604c
#
_cell.length_a   1.000
_cell.length_b   1.000
_cell.length_c   1.000
_cell.angle_alpha   90.00
_cell.angle_beta   90.00
_cell.angle_gamma   90.00
#
_symmetry.space_group_name_H-M   'P 1'
#
loop_
_entity.id
_entity.type
_entity.pdbx_description
1 polymer ?
#
loop_
_entity_poly.entity_id
_entity_poly.type
_entity_poly.pdbx_seq_one_letter_code
_entity_poly.pdbx_strand_id
1 'polypeptide(L)'
;MTKTAAGMKRLIAALRKDQSPDGSWNYPFETGISTDAYMIILLRTLEMHDEKLIQGLAARILSKQEENGAWKLFEDEPDGNANATLEAYYGLLYSGYIEKEDARMKAAKKFIREHGGLESANVITKIMLASTGQYQWPESFPIPIEIMLLPLSFPFNFYQFSVYGRVNLAPILILSEKKFSLQTKNSPDLSDLLTTRARWEIQPEYRSLFSFLKEGVEELLGLPEQLHSLAMDRAKNYMLERIEPDGTFYSYFSSTFLMVFALLSLGYSKDEPVIKNAVAGLKSLRSDIDGLPHIQYANASIWNTSLINTALQLAGVSSNDPAVRKANTYLLKRQHVKFGDWAIHSPHAKPGGWGFSHVNTLNPDVDDTTASLRAIARSVEDNSEYQDAWDRGIQWLVSMQNEDGGWPSFERNTENPWLPFLPVEKGEYMFGDPASADLTGRTLEFLGNYTNLPAADPLVKNAVNWLFGNQEQDGSWYGRWGICYIYGTWASVTGLAAAGHSNHPSVRKACDWLKKIQNEDGGWGESCLSDSQNSYVPLNASTLTDTAWAIDAIIAAVDQPTEQIQKGIQYLLNSLDKEDWTTAYPKGQALAGSYYIHYHSYRYIFPLIALAHYHGKFGE
;
A
#
# COMPACT_ATOMS: atom_id res chain seq x y z
N MET A 1 -21.96 2.81 33.79
CA MET A 1 -21.04 2.62 32.64
C MET A 1 -21.19 3.83 31.74
N THR A 2 -20.10 4.56 31.50
CA THR A 2 -20.13 5.74 30.62
C THR A 2 -20.48 5.34 29.18
N LYS A 3 -20.92 6.32 28.37
CA LYS A 3 -21.22 6.05 26.93
C LYS A 3 -19.96 5.56 26.21
N THR A 4 -18.80 6.11 26.54
CA THR A 4 -17.49 5.70 26.01
C THR A 4 -17.17 4.26 26.32
N ALA A 5 -17.30 3.84 27.59
CA ALA A 5 -17.11 2.45 28.00
C ALA A 5 -18.07 1.47 27.31
N ALA A 6 -19.31 1.91 27.04
CA ALA A 6 -20.29 1.10 26.28
C ALA A 6 -19.87 0.95 24.81
N GLY A 7 -19.40 2.04 24.16
CA GLY A 7 -18.87 2.02 22.81
C GLY A 7 -17.68 1.09 22.66
N MET A 8 -16.68 1.23 23.55
CA MET A 8 -15.52 0.32 23.59
C MET A 8 -15.92 -1.14 23.73
N LYS A 9 -16.83 -1.46 24.65
CA LYS A 9 -17.32 -2.84 24.86
C LYS A 9 -17.93 -3.44 23.59
N ARG A 10 -18.65 -2.65 22.82
CA ARG A 10 -19.25 -3.09 21.52
C ARG A 10 -18.17 -3.39 20.49
N LEU A 11 -17.21 -2.49 20.31
CA LEU A 11 -16.08 -2.69 19.39
C LEU A 11 -15.24 -3.90 19.77
N ILE A 12 -14.90 -4.08 21.07
CA ILE A 12 -14.20 -5.27 21.58
C ILE A 12 -14.98 -6.55 21.27
N ALA A 13 -16.31 -6.55 21.46
CA ALA A 13 -17.12 -7.74 21.19
C ALA A 13 -17.14 -8.10 19.70
N ALA A 14 -17.24 -7.10 18.79
CA ALA A 14 -17.16 -7.31 17.36
C ALA A 14 -15.79 -7.90 16.95
N LEU A 15 -14.69 -7.29 17.40
CA LEU A 15 -13.34 -7.75 17.07
C LEU A 15 -13.07 -9.18 17.60
N ARG A 16 -13.53 -9.52 18.81
CA ARG A 16 -13.40 -10.89 19.33
C ARG A 16 -14.16 -11.92 18.51
N LYS A 17 -15.36 -11.57 18.03
CA LYS A 17 -16.18 -12.43 17.19
C LYS A 17 -15.52 -12.75 15.85
N ASP A 18 -14.82 -11.78 15.28
CA ASP A 18 -14.24 -11.86 13.95
C ASP A 18 -12.80 -12.44 13.93
N GLN A 19 -12.27 -12.82 15.12
CA GLN A 19 -10.95 -13.45 15.18
C GLN A 19 -10.97 -14.85 14.56
N SER A 20 -10.04 -15.10 13.65
CA SER A 20 -9.83 -16.42 13.04
C SER A 20 -9.27 -17.44 14.05
N PRO A 21 -9.47 -18.75 13.82
CA PRO A 21 -8.99 -19.80 14.72
C PRO A 21 -7.49 -19.79 14.99
N ASP A 22 -6.69 -19.32 14.01
CA ASP A 22 -5.22 -19.20 14.09
C ASP A 22 -4.76 -17.97 14.89
N GLY A 23 -5.70 -17.12 15.31
CA GLY A 23 -5.43 -15.90 16.07
C GLY A 23 -5.33 -14.62 15.27
N SER A 24 -5.39 -14.70 13.93
CA SER A 24 -5.37 -13.55 13.05
C SER A 24 -6.72 -12.87 12.89
N TRP A 25 -6.70 -11.67 12.27
CA TRP A 25 -7.88 -11.01 11.71
C TRP A 25 -7.66 -10.78 10.21
N ASN A 26 -8.59 -11.29 9.40
CA ASN A 26 -8.52 -11.29 7.93
C ASN A 26 -9.59 -10.38 7.32
N TYR A 27 -9.71 -9.15 7.83
CA TYR A 27 -10.57 -8.15 7.21
C TYR A 27 -10.10 -7.82 5.80
N PRO A 28 -11.02 -7.56 4.86
CA PRO A 28 -10.66 -7.22 3.50
C PRO A 28 -9.76 -5.98 3.41
N PHE A 29 -8.86 -6.05 2.43
CA PHE A 29 -8.00 -4.97 1.96
C PHE A 29 -8.43 -4.65 0.53
N GLU A 30 -9.35 -3.70 0.38
CA GLU A 30 -10.03 -3.43 -0.88
C GLU A 30 -9.30 -2.32 -1.68
N THR A 31 -8.92 -2.62 -2.92
CA THR A 31 -8.14 -1.73 -3.80
C THR A 31 -8.87 -1.38 -5.11
N GLY A 32 -10.19 -1.24 -5.06
CA GLY A 32 -11.00 -0.96 -6.25
C GLY A 32 -11.27 -2.20 -7.09
N ILE A 33 -11.25 -2.06 -8.44
CA ILE A 33 -11.64 -3.13 -9.37
C ILE A 33 -10.48 -3.61 -10.27
N SER A 34 -9.33 -2.96 -10.25
CA SER A 34 -8.23 -3.23 -11.18
C SER A 34 -7.68 -4.65 -11.05
N THR A 35 -7.47 -5.13 -9.83
CA THR A 35 -6.99 -6.49 -9.57
C THR A 35 -8.01 -7.55 -10.00
N ASP A 36 -9.31 -7.26 -9.88
CA ASP A 36 -10.39 -8.12 -10.36
C ASP A 36 -10.36 -8.24 -11.88
N ALA A 37 -10.22 -7.11 -12.58
CA ALA A 37 -10.09 -7.07 -14.03
C ALA A 37 -8.84 -7.80 -14.52
N TYR A 38 -7.70 -7.56 -13.88
CA TYR A 38 -6.43 -8.24 -14.22
C TYR A 38 -6.49 -9.74 -13.96
N MET A 39 -7.18 -10.18 -12.91
CA MET A 39 -7.37 -11.61 -12.67
C MET A 39 -8.21 -12.28 -13.76
N ILE A 40 -9.27 -11.65 -14.22
CA ILE A 40 -10.07 -12.12 -15.36
C ILE A 40 -9.19 -12.23 -16.61
N ILE A 41 -8.44 -11.15 -16.93
CA ILE A 41 -7.55 -11.09 -18.08
C ILE A 41 -6.51 -12.23 -18.00
N LEU A 42 -5.87 -12.43 -16.85
CA LEU A 42 -4.89 -13.49 -16.65
C LEU A 42 -5.49 -14.88 -16.89
N LEU A 43 -6.61 -15.20 -16.24
CA LEU A 43 -7.25 -16.50 -16.36
C LEU A 43 -7.66 -16.79 -17.80
N ARG A 44 -8.22 -15.81 -18.50
CA ARG A 44 -8.62 -15.96 -19.90
C ARG A 44 -7.41 -16.10 -20.85
N THR A 45 -6.36 -15.32 -20.62
CA THR A 45 -5.12 -15.40 -21.42
C THR A 45 -4.41 -16.76 -21.25
N LEU A 46 -4.45 -17.32 -20.05
CA LEU A 46 -3.92 -18.65 -19.77
C LEU A 46 -4.88 -19.80 -20.16
N GLU A 47 -6.08 -19.47 -20.66
CA GLU A 47 -7.16 -20.43 -20.94
C GLU A 47 -7.53 -21.29 -19.72
N MET A 48 -7.51 -20.69 -18.54
CA MET A 48 -7.93 -21.31 -17.28
C MET A 48 -9.41 -21.03 -17.02
N HIS A 49 -10.23 -22.07 -17.05
CA HIS A 49 -11.69 -21.98 -16.98
C HIS A 49 -12.20 -22.05 -15.53
N ASP A 50 -11.92 -21.03 -14.73
CA ASP A 50 -12.52 -20.84 -13.40
C ASP A 50 -13.77 -19.95 -13.51
N GLU A 51 -14.81 -20.50 -14.16
CA GLU A 51 -16.00 -19.73 -14.54
C GLU A 51 -16.70 -19.12 -13.33
N LYS A 52 -16.73 -19.82 -12.20
CA LYS A 52 -17.34 -19.28 -10.98
C LYS A 52 -16.64 -18.03 -10.48
N LEU A 53 -15.31 -18.04 -10.47
CA LEU A 53 -14.52 -16.87 -10.07
C LEU A 53 -14.66 -15.74 -11.09
N ILE A 54 -14.50 -16.04 -12.38
CA ILE A 54 -14.59 -15.03 -13.46
C ILE A 54 -15.95 -14.34 -13.46
N GLN A 55 -17.05 -15.11 -13.32
CA GLN A 55 -18.41 -14.56 -13.27
C GLN A 55 -18.62 -13.68 -12.04
N GLY A 56 -18.12 -14.13 -10.88
CA GLY A 56 -18.22 -13.35 -9.65
C GLY A 56 -17.44 -12.03 -9.72
N LEU A 57 -16.21 -12.05 -10.25
CA LEU A 57 -15.40 -10.84 -10.46
C LEU A 57 -16.06 -9.89 -11.47
N ALA A 58 -16.59 -10.40 -12.57
CA ALA A 58 -17.32 -9.59 -13.55
C ALA A 58 -18.58 -8.94 -12.92
N ALA A 59 -19.33 -9.68 -12.11
CA ALA A 59 -20.48 -9.14 -11.38
C ALA A 59 -20.07 -8.02 -10.41
N ARG A 60 -18.95 -8.20 -9.70
CA ARG A 60 -18.39 -7.16 -8.80
C ARG A 60 -17.98 -5.91 -9.58
N ILE A 61 -17.23 -6.05 -10.67
CA ILE A 61 -16.84 -4.91 -11.50
C ILE A 61 -18.09 -4.16 -11.96
N LEU A 62 -19.09 -4.85 -12.51
CA LEU A 62 -20.34 -4.25 -12.97
C LEU A 62 -21.13 -3.54 -11.86
N SER A 63 -21.09 -4.03 -10.62
CA SER A 63 -21.79 -3.41 -9.48
C SER A 63 -21.21 -2.05 -9.06
N LYS A 64 -19.98 -1.73 -9.49
CA LYS A 64 -19.28 -0.49 -9.17
C LYS A 64 -19.26 0.53 -10.32
N GLN A 65 -20.01 0.26 -11.42
CA GLN A 65 -20.08 1.16 -12.56
C GLN A 65 -21.02 2.34 -12.28
N GLU A 66 -20.54 3.56 -12.56
CA GLU A 66 -21.31 4.80 -12.46
C GLU A 66 -22.31 4.95 -13.62
N GLU A 67 -23.31 5.84 -13.46
CA GLU A 67 -24.35 6.08 -14.48
C GLU A 67 -23.77 6.61 -15.82
N ASN A 68 -22.67 7.36 -15.76
CA ASN A 68 -21.98 7.85 -16.97
C ASN A 68 -21.14 6.78 -17.69
N GLY A 69 -21.09 5.57 -17.14
CA GLY A 69 -20.34 4.43 -17.67
C GLY A 69 -18.91 4.29 -17.14
N ALA A 70 -18.45 5.21 -16.31
CA ALA A 70 -17.11 5.17 -15.70
C ALA A 70 -17.04 4.28 -14.47
N TRP A 71 -15.82 4.02 -13.99
CA TRP A 71 -15.49 3.54 -12.66
C TRP A 71 -14.67 4.58 -11.93
N LYS A 72 -14.91 4.72 -10.63
CA LYS A 72 -14.21 5.62 -9.73
C LYS A 72 -13.24 4.87 -8.86
N LEU A 73 -12.18 5.56 -8.42
CA LEU A 73 -11.27 5.08 -7.38
C LEU A 73 -11.77 5.41 -5.97
N PHE A 74 -12.57 6.48 -5.83
CA PHE A 74 -13.19 6.92 -4.58
C PHE A 74 -14.45 7.74 -4.86
N GLU A 75 -15.36 7.84 -3.89
CA GLU A 75 -16.73 8.37 -4.06
C GLU A 75 -16.81 9.78 -4.66
N ASP A 76 -15.99 10.71 -4.20
CA ASP A 76 -15.98 12.10 -4.64
C ASP A 76 -14.98 12.39 -5.78
N GLU A 77 -14.47 11.33 -6.47
CA GLU A 77 -13.67 11.51 -7.68
C GLU A 77 -14.53 12.14 -8.78
N PRO A 78 -14.13 13.29 -9.35
CA PRO A 78 -14.88 13.92 -10.43
C PRO A 78 -14.98 13.01 -11.65
N ASP A 79 -16.16 12.93 -12.25
CA ASP A 79 -16.45 12.25 -13.53
C ASP A 79 -16.05 10.76 -13.65
N GLY A 80 -15.17 10.25 -12.81
CA GLY A 80 -14.63 8.89 -12.85
C GLY A 80 -13.18 8.81 -13.33
N ASN A 81 -12.59 7.62 -13.27
CA ASN A 81 -11.19 7.36 -13.59
C ASN A 81 -11.04 6.69 -14.96
N ALA A 82 -10.35 7.34 -15.88
CA ALA A 82 -10.17 6.83 -17.24
C ALA A 82 -9.41 5.49 -17.28
N ASN A 83 -8.38 5.33 -16.45
CA ASN A 83 -7.57 4.12 -16.39
C ASN A 83 -8.36 2.95 -15.79
N ALA A 84 -9.02 3.15 -14.65
CA ALA A 84 -9.88 2.14 -14.03
C ALA A 84 -11.04 1.74 -14.97
N THR A 85 -11.62 2.71 -15.69
CA THR A 85 -12.68 2.44 -16.67
C THR A 85 -12.18 1.58 -17.83
N LEU A 86 -10.97 1.84 -18.33
CA LEU A 86 -10.35 1.03 -19.39
C LEU A 86 -10.06 -0.40 -18.90
N GLU A 87 -9.52 -0.56 -17.72
CA GLU A 87 -9.23 -1.87 -17.12
C GLU A 87 -10.50 -2.69 -16.89
N ALA A 88 -11.54 -2.04 -16.32
CA ALA A 88 -12.86 -2.65 -16.15
C ALA A 88 -13.48 -3.08 -17.49
N TYR A 89 -13.47 -2.18 -18.48
CA TYR A 89 -14.00 -2.46 -19.83
C TYR A 89 -13.32 -3.68 -20.46
N TYR A 90 -11.98 -3.73 -20.40
CA TYR A 90 -11.23 -4.85 -20.96
C TYR A 90 -11.50 -6.16 -20.21
N GLY A 91 -11.43 -6.15 -18.87
CA GLY A 91 -11.70 -7.31 -18.04
C GLY A 91 -13.11 -7.87 -18.26
N LEU A 92 -14.10 -6.99 -18.34
CA LEU A 92 -15.50 -7.35 -18.58
C LEU A 92 -15.68 -7.99 -19.96
N LEU A 93 -15.16 -7.41 -21.03
CA LEU A 93 -15.24 -8.01 -22.36
C LEU A 93 -14.54 -9.37 -22.39
N TYR A 94 -13.34 -9.46 -21.80
CA TYR A 94 -12.59 -10.71 -21.78
C TYR A 94 -13.24 -11.78 -20.90
N SER A 95 -14.09 -11.39 -19.95
CA SER A 95 -14.87 -12.34 -19.15
C SER A 95 -15.77 -13.22 -20.02
N GLY A 96 -16.26 -12.68 -21.15
CA GLY A 96 -17.21 -13.34 -22.04
C GLY A 96 -18.67 -13.33 -21.54
N TYR A 97 -18.97 -12.61 -20.44
CA TYR A 97 -20.31 -12.50 -19.87
C TYR A 97 -21.04 -11.22 -20.27
N ILE A 98 -20.37 -10.31 -20.96
CA ILE A 98 -20.96 -9.07 -21.46
C ILE A 98 -20.34 -8.71 -22.82
N GLU A 99 -21.15 -8.17 -23.73
CA GLU A 99 -20.75 -7.84 -25.09
C GLU A 99 -20.60 -6.32 -25.28
N LYS A 100 -19.88 -5.90 -26.34
CA LYS A 100 -19.67 -4.47 -26.69
C LYS A 100 -20.99 -3.72 -26.90
N GLU A 101 -22.05 -4.42 -27.32
CA GLU A 101 -23.36 -3.89 -27.63
C GLU A 101 -24.21 -3.57 -26.39
N ASP A 102 -23.85 -4.08 -25.23
CA ASP A 102 -24.51 -3.75 -23.96
C ASP A 102 -24.45 -2.23 -23.70
N ALA A 103 -25.54 -1.68 -23.16
CA ALA A 103 -25.64 -0.23 -22.94
C ALA A 103 -24.55 0.30 -21.98
N ARG A 104 -24.22 -0.48 -20.96
CA ARG A 104 -23.15 -0.12 -19.99
C ARG A 104 -21.79 -0.11 -20.64
N MET A 105 -21.51 -1.08 -21.53
CA MET A 105 -20.26 -1.14 -22.28
C MET A 105 -20.15 -0.02 -23.30
N LYS A 106 -21.26 0.37 -23.94
CA LYS A 106 -21.29 1.54 -24.83
C LYS A 106 -21.00 2.85 -24.08
N ALA A 107 -21.57 3.00 -22.88
CA ALA A 107 -21.30 4.16 -22.02
C ALA A 107 -19.82 4.21 -21.61
N ALA A 108 -19.26 3.10 -21.14
CA ALA A 108 -17.84 2.99 -20.79
C ALA A 108 -16.92 3.30 -21.98
N LYS A 109 -17.21 2.74 -23.16
CA LYS A 109 -16.47 3.03 -24.40
C LYS A 109 -16.48 4.51 -24.74
N LYS A 110 -17.64 5.16 -24.64
CA LYS A 110 -17.76 6.59 -24.87
C LYS A 110 -16.88 7.38 -23.91
N PHE A 111 -16.97 7.07 -22.61
CA PHE A 111 -16.14 7.71 -21.58
C PHE A 111 -14.65 7.54 -21.86
N ILE A 112 -14.17 6.32 -22.15
CA ILE A 112 -12.76 6.06 -22.47
C ILE A 112 -12.30 6.92 -23.66
N ARG A 113 -13.07 6.99 -24.75
CA ARG A 113 -12.70 7.76 -25.93
C ARG A 113 -12.66 9.27 -25.68
N GLU A 114 -13.58 9.80 -24.89
CA GLU A 114 -13.63 11.22 -24.51
C GLU A 114 -12.45 11.61 -23.61
N HIS A 115 -11.83 10.63 -22.90
CA HIS A 115 -10.68 10.82 -22.04
C HIS A 115 -9.35 10.33 -22.65
N GLY A 116 -9.25 10.28 -23.98
CA GLY A 116 -8.00 10.03 -24.70
C GLY A 116 -7.72 8.59 -25.11
N GLY A 117 -8.68 7.68 -24.95
CA GLY A 117 -8.58 6.31 -25.45
C GLY A 117 -7.52 5.45 -24.79
N LEU A 118 -7.01 4.44 -25.51
CA LEU A 118 -5.93 3.57 -25.04
C LEU A 118 -4.62 4.34 -24.78
N GLU A 119 -4.42 5.42 -25.51
CA GLU A 119 -3.20 6.23 -25.45
C GLU A 119 -3.04 6.97 -24.12
N SER A 120 -4.15 7.25 -23.43
CA SER A 120 -4.14 7.93 -22.12
C SER A 120 -3.87 6.99 -20.93
N ALA A 121 -3.86 5.67 -21.16
CA ALA A 121 -3.59 4.70 -20.10
C ALA A 121 -2.23 4.95 -19.42
N ASN A 122 -2.14 4.68 -18.13
CA ASN A 122 -0.87 4.72 -17.41
C ASN A 122 0.10 3.61 -17.88
N VAL A 123 1.36 3.71 -17.50
CA VAL A 123 2.42 2.81 -17.97
C VAL A 123 2.13 1.34 -17.63
N ILE A 124 1.64 1.03 -16.46
CA ILE A 124 1.34 -0.36 -16.03
C ILE A 124 0.21 -0.95 -16.87
N THR A 125 -0.85 -0.19 -17.10
CA THR A 125 -1.97 -0.63 -17.96
C THR A 125 -1.51 -0.78 -19.42
N LYS A 126 -0.66 0.10 -19.93
CA LYS A 126 -0.07 -0.08 -21.28
C LYS A 126 0.77 -1.35 -21.38
N ILE A 127 1.55 -1.69 -20.35
CA ILE A 127 2.32 -2.94 -20.30
C ILE A 127 1.39 -4.15 -20.33
N MET A 128 0.32 -4.14 -19.55
CA MET A 128 -0.70 -5.20 -19.57
C MET A 128 -1.35 -5.33 -20.94
N LEU A 129 -1.79 -4.21 -21.54
CA LEU A 129 -2.38 -4.17 -22.88
C LEU A 129 -1.40 -4.70 -23.95
N ALA A 130 -0.13 -4.31 -23.89
CA ALA A 130 0.89 -4.77 -24.82
C ALA A 130 1.18 -6.28 -24.64
N SER A 131 1.27 -6.75 -23.41
CA SER A 131 1.48 -8.17 -23.09
C SER A 131 0.32 -9.06 -23.53
N THR A 132 -0.87 -8.51 -23.67
CA THR A 132 -2.09 -9.20 -24.14
C THR A 132 -2.48 -8.85 -25.58
N GLY A 133 -1.59 -8.15 -26.32
CA GLY A 133 -1.75 -7.86 -27.74
C GLY A 133 -2.75 -6.77 -28.09
N GLN A 134 -3.17 -5.96 -27.12
CA GLN A 134 -4.12 -4.85 -27.31
C GLN A 134 -3.44 -3.50 -27.58
N TYR A 135 -2.12 -3.44 -27.34
CA TYR A 135 -1.31 -2.25 -27.60
C TYR A 135 0.08 -2.64 -28.11
N GLN A 136 0.77 -1.73 -28.78
CA GLN A 136 2.11 -2.00 -29.30
C GLN A 136 3.19 -1.60 -28.26
N TRP A 137 4.18 -2.46 -28.07
CA TRP A 137 5.37 -2.09 -27.31
C TRP A 137 6.10 -0.92 -27.97
N PRO A 138 6.74 -0.03 -27.19
CA PRO A 138 7.59 1.03 -27.76
C PRO A 138 8.80 0.41 -28.46
N GLU A 139 9.43 1.15 -29.37
CA GLU A 139 10.64 0.68 -30.06
C GLU A 139 11.75 0.36 -29.10
N SER A 140 11.96 1.22 -28.09
CA SER A 140 12.88 1.01 -26.96
C SER A 140 12.17 1.31 -25.66
N PHE A 141 12.40 0.46 -24.65
CA PHE A 141 11.91 0.72 -23.30
C PHE A 141 12.87 1.68 -22.59
N PRO A 142 12.36 2.54 -21.69
CA PRO A 142 13.19 3.59 -21.07
C PRO A 142 14.38 3.09 -20.26
N ILE A 143 14.24 1.95 -19.61
CA ILE A 143 15.28 1.39 -18.76
C ILE A 143 15.80 0.11 -19.45
N PRO A 144 17.09 0.05 -19.82
CA PRO A 144 17.67 -1.13 -20.44
C PRO A 144 17.79 -2.27 -19.41
N ILE A 145 17.62 -3.51 -19.85
CA ILE A 145 17.71 -4.67 -18.95
C ILE A 145 19.09 -4.84 -18.33
N GLU A 146 20.12 -4.30 -18.97
CA GLU A 146 21.51 -4.30 -18.51
C GLU A 146 21.70 -3.57 -17.17
N ILE A 147 20.73 -2.77 -16.72
CA ILE A 147 20.71 -2.19 -15.36
C ILE A 147 20.84 -3.27 -14.28
N MET A 148 20.40 -4.49 -14.57
CA MET A 148 20.56 -5.67 -13.69
C MET A 148 22.03 -6.05 -13.44
N LEU A 149 22.95 -5.59 -14.27
CA LEU A 149 24.37 -5.90 -14.18
C LEU A 149 25.21 -4.80 -13.50
N LEU A 150 24.65 -3.61 -13.37
CA LEU A 150 25.36 -2.48 -12.79
C LEU A 150 25.70 -2.73 -11.32
N PRO A 151 26.94 -2.47 -10.89
CA PRO A 151 27.36 -2.64 -9.50
C PRO A 151 26.67 -1.63 -8.58
N LEU A 152 26.56 -1.96 -7.30
CA LEU A 152 25.98 -1.06 -6.28
C LEU A 152 26.69 0.30 -6.17
N SER A 153 27.95 0.36 -6.53
CA SER A 153 28.75 1.61 -6.56
C SER A 153 28.41 2.53 -7.72
N PHE A 154 27.66 2.04 -8.72
CA PHE A 154 27.23 2.89 -9.84
C PHE A 154 26.07 3.79 -9.40
N PRO A 155 26.10 5.11 -9.70
CA PRO A 155 25.13 6.08 -9.19
C PRO A 155 23.67 5.77 -9.53
N PHE A 156 23.44 5.04 -10.63
CA PHE A 156 22.14 4.60 -11.06
C PHE A 156 22.18 3.11 -11.36
N ASN A 157 21.71 2.28 -10.42
CA ASN A 157 21.69 0.82 -10.53
C ASN A 157 20.34 0.28 -10.10
N PHE A 158 20.09 -1.01 -10.34
CA PHE A 158 18.82 -1.66 -10.05
C PHE A 158 18.38 -1.52 -8.58
N TYR A 159 19.31 -1.48 -7.64
CA TYR A 159 19.02 -1.37 -6.21
C TYR A 159 18.84 0.07 -5.71
N GLN A 160 18.93 1.05 -6.60
CA GLN A 160 18.49 2.42 -6.30
C GLN A 160 16.98 2.60 -6.42
N PHE A 161 16.28 1.66 -7.04
CA PHE A 161 14.83 1.55 -6.95
C PHE A 161 14.46 0.88 -5.62
N SER A 162 13.37 1.32 -5.00
CA SER A 162 12.82 0.62 -3.83
C SER A 162 12.47 -0.82 -4.18
N VAL A 163 12.41 -1.71 -3.18
CA VAL A 163 11.97 -3.10 -3.38
C VAL A 163 10.61 -3.16 -4.10
N TYR A 164 9.72 -2.27 -3.76
CA TYR A 164 8.39 -2.14 -4.35
C TYR A 164 8.46 -1.80 -5.86
N GLY A 165 9.37 -0.92 -6.26
CA GLY A 165 9.66 -0.62 -7.67
C GLY A 165 10.33 -1.81 -8.38
N ARG A 166 11.33 -2.42 -7.76
CA ARG A 166 12.11 -3.54 -8.37
C ARG A 166 11.27 -4.76 -8.69
N VAL A 167 10.32 -5.13 -7.83
CA VAL A 167 9.50 -6.33 -8.05
C VAL A 167 8.57 -6.20 -9.26
N ASN A 168 8.20 -4.98 -9.64
CA ASN A 168 7.49 -4.73 -10.87
C ASN A 168 8.44 -4.52 -12.05
N LEU A 169 9.56 -3.83 -11.84
CA LEU A 169 10.52 -3.50 -12.88
C LEU A 169 11.18 -4.75 -13.49
N ALA A 170 11.62 -5.72 -12.68
CA ALA A 170 12.31 -6.90 -13.18
C ALA A 170 11.50 -7.68 -14.24
N PRO A 171 10.24 -8.05 -14.03
CA PRO A 171 9.43 -8.69 -15.08
C PRO A 171 9.14 -7.75 -16.25
N ILE A 172 8.95 -6.43 -16.02
CA ILE A 172 8.72 -5.45 -17.09
C ILE A 172 9.91 -5.38 -18.04
N LEU A 173 11.14 -5.40 -17.53
CA LEU A 173 12.35 -5.38 -18.36
C LEU A 173 12.40 -6.62 -19.29
N ILE A 174 12.09 -7.80 -18.77
CA ILE A 174 12.03 -9.02 -19.60
C ILE A 174 10.93 -8.90 -20.67
N LEU A 175 9.73 -8.46 -20.28
CA LEU A 175 8.60 -8.33 -21.19
C LEU A 175 8.87 -7.32 -22.31
N SER A 176 9.49 -6.20 -21.97
CA SER A 176 9.81 -5.13 -22.93
C SER A 176 10.89 -5.55 -23.93
N GLU A 177 11.93 -6.25 -23.47
CA GLU A 177 12.97 -6.80 -24.36
C GLU A 177 12.43 -7.86 -25.33
N LYS A 178 11.57 -8.74 -24.82
CA LYS A 178 10.92 -9.77 -25.65
C LYS A 178 9.79 -9.19 -26.52
N LYS A 179 9.35 -7.96 -26.26
CA LYS A 179 8.13 -7.37 -26.85
C LYS A 179 6.98 -8.37 -26.81
N PHE A 180 6.85 -9.01 -25.63
CA PHE A 180 5.96 -10.16 -25.46
C PHE A 180 4.50 -9.77 -25.68
N SER A 181 3.80 -10.61 -26.43
CA SER A 181 2.38 -10.43 -26.70
C SER A 181 1.74 -11.81 -26.83
N LEU A 182 0.70 -12.06 -26.06
CA LEU A 182 -0.05 -13.30 -26.08
C LEU A 182 -1.54 -13.02 -26.25
N GLN A 183 -2.07 -13.46 -27.39
CA GLN A 183 -3.50 -13.42 -27.68
C GLN A 183 -4.07 -14.83 -27.77
N THR A 184 -5.29 -15.00 -27.28
CA THR A 184 -6.09 -16.21 -27.47
C THR A 184 -7.18 -15.98 -28.51
N LYS A 185 -7.86 -17.05 -28.92
CA LYS A 185 -9.01 -16.93 -29.85
C LYS A 185 -10.15 -16.07 -29.31
N ASN A 186 -10.23 -15.98 -27.97
CA ASN A 186 -11.29 -15.24 -27.28
C ASN A 186 -10.83 -13.85 -26.80
N SER A 187 -9.62 -13.42 -27.14
CA SER A 187 -9.15 -12.08 -26.80
C SER A 187 -10.04 -11.03 -27.46
N PRO A 188 -10.63 -10.10 -26.72
CA PRO A 188 -11.43 -9.03 -27.31
C PRO A 188 -10.54 -8.09 -28.12
N ASP A 189 -11.09 -7.47 -29.13
CA ASP A 189 -10.46 -6.42 -29.90
C ASP A 189 -10.80 -5.05 -29.31
N LEU A 190 -9.78 -4.30 -28.86
CA LEU A 190 -9.90 -2.96 -28.31
C LEU A 190 -9.47 -1.85 -29.31
N SER A 191 -9.22 -2.18 -30.57
CA SER A 191 -8.74 -1.23 -31.58
C SER A 191 -9.68 -0.04 -31.79
N ASP A 192 -10.95 -0.21 -31.49
CA ASP A 192 -12.00 0.82 -31.56
C ASP A 192 -11.93 1.86 -30.41
N LEU A 193 -11.05 1.66 -29.45
CA LEU A 193 -10.72 2.63 -28.39
C LEU A 193 -9.50 3.51 -28.75
N LEU A 194 -8.77 3.21 -29.80
CA LEU A 194 -7.69 4.06 -30.28
C LEU A 194 -8.26 5.39 -30.79
N THR A 195 -7.71 6.51 -30.33
CA THR A 195 -8.11 7.87 -30.71
C THR A 195 -7.18 8.47 -31.75
N THR A 196 -5.91 8.06 -31.73
CA THR A 196 -4.89 8.46 -32.68
C THR A 196 -4.12 7.24 -33.19
N ARG A 197 -3.36 7.38 -34.27
CA ARG A 197 -2.38 6.38 -34.72
C ARG A 197 -1.04 6.57 -34.00
N ALA A 198 -1.01 7.32 -32.91
CA ALA A 198 0.21 7.58 -32.17
C ALA A 198 0.75 6.27 -31.58
N ARG A 199 2.01 6.02 -31.84
CA ARG A 199 2.75 4.94 -31.18
C ARG A 199 3.06 5.35 -29.75
N TRP A 200 3.22 4.40 -28.86
CA TRP A 200 3.76 4.65 -27.53
C TRP A 200 5.20 5.18 -27.67
N GLU A 201 5.33 6.48 -27.69
CA GLU A 201 6.61 7.17 -27.76
C GLU A 201 6.99 7.66 -26.36
N ILE A 202 8.27 7.48 -26.05
CA ILE A 202 8.86 8.07 -24.85
C ILE A 202 9.15 9.54 -25.18
N GLN A 203 8.77 10.44 -24.27
CA GLN A 203 8.99 11.88 -24.47
C GLN A 203 10.47 12.17 -24.68
N PRO A 204 10.82 13.12 -25.59
CA PRO A 204 12.21 13.41 -25.96
C PRO A 204 13.11 13.77 -24.79
N GLU A 205 12.53 14.37 -23.73
CA GLU A 205 13.26 14.80 -22.53
C GLU A 205 13.91 13.62 -21.79
N TYR A 206 13.34 12.44 -21.87
CA TYR A 206 13.85 11.23 -21.25
C TYR A 206 14.87 10.47 -22.09
N ARG A 207 14.97 10.78 -23.40
CA ARG A 207 15.91 10.10 -24.31
C ARG A 207 17.37 10.35 -23.92
N SER A 208 17.70 11.53 -23.36
CA SER A 208 19.06 11.87 -22.93
C SER A 208 19.52 11.05 -21.72
N LEU A 209 18.60 10.79 -20.77
CA LEU A 209 18.89 9.92 -19.62
C LEU A 209 19.14 8.48 -20.07
N PHE A 210 18.35 7.99 -21.02
CA PHE A 210 18.49 6.65 -21.57
C PHE A 210 19.77 6.46 -22.39
N SER A 211 20.14 7.45 -23.19
CA SER A 211 21.43 7.44 -23.88
C SER A 211 22.58 7.39 -22.90
N PHE A 212 22.53 8.19 -21.83
CA PHE A 212 23.54 8.17 -20.77
C PHE A 212 23.63 6.82 -20.04
N LEU A 213 22.48 6.21 -19.72
CA LEU A 213 22.45 4.89 -19.08
C LEU A 213 22.97 3.79 -20.01
N LYS A 214 22.59 3.83 -21.27
CA LYS A 214 23.03 2.89 -22.29
C LYS A 214 24.54 3.03 -22.57
N GLU A 215 25.02 4.25 -22.75
CA GLU A 215 26.46 4.53 -22.94
C GLU A 215 27.29 4.13 -21.72
N GLY A 216 26.81 4.43 -20.50
CA GLY A 216 27.47 4.01 -19.27
C GLY A 216 27.54 2.49 -19.10
N VAL A 217 26.51 1.76 -19.51
CA VAL A 217 26.48 0.30 -19.54
C VAL A 217 27.46 -0.25 -20.60
N GLU A 218 27.45 0.30 -21.81
CA GLU A 218 28.31 -0.13 -22.92
C GLU A 218 29.81 0.16 -22.63
N GLU A 219 30.14 1.29 -22.02
CA GLU A 219 31.51 1.61 -21.61
C GLU A 219 32.05 0.70 -20.50
N LEU A 220 31.21 0.34 -19.53
CA LEU A 220 31.60 -0.50 -18.39
C LEU A 220 31.77 -1.98 -18.74
N LEU A 221 31.04 -2.48 -19.68
CA LEU A 221 30.81 -3.93 -19.83
C LEU A 221 31.30 -4.54 -21.16
N GLY A 222 31.51 -3.77 -22.19
CA GLY A 222 32.35 -4.12 -23.37
C GLY A 222 31.96 -5.25 -24.34
N LEU A 223 30.86 -6.01 -24.13
CA LEU A 223 30.41 -7.11 -25.01
C LEU A 223 28.88 -7.22 -25.08
N PRO A 224 28.21 -6.70 -26.12
CA PRO A 224 26.75 -6.49 -26.10
C PRO A 224 25.88 -7.75 -25.95
N GLU A 225 26.12 -8.82 -26.72
CA GLU A 225 25.22 -9.98 -26.74
C GLU A 225 25.32 -10.89 -25.51
N GLN A 226 26.53 -11.13 -25.00
CA GLN A 226 26.71 -11.97 -23.81
C GLN A 226 26.19 -11.30 -22.55
N LEU A 227 26.34 -9.98 -22.47
CA LEU A 227 25.84 -9.18 -21.35
C LEU A 227 24.32 -9.10 -21.34
N HIS A 228 23.70 -8.95 -22.50
CA HIS A 228 22.24 -8.99 -22.63
C HIS A 228 21.66 -10.31 -22.10
N SER A 229 22.24 -11.45 -22.53
CA SER A 229 21.82 -12.77 -22.02
C SER A 229 22.01 -12.89 -20.50
N LEU A 230 23.13 -12.40 -19.97
CA LEU A 230 23.39 -12.40 -18.52
C LEU A 230 22.41 -11.49 -17.76
N ALA A 231 22.06 -10.34 -18.31
CA ALA A 231 21.05 -9.44 -17.70
C ALA A 231 19.67 -10.10 -17.65
N MET A 232 19.27 -10.76 -18.73
CA MET A 232 18.03 -11.56 -18.79
C MET A 232 18.00 -12.65 -17.72
N ASP A 233 19.11 -13.40 -17.58
CA ASP A 233 19.22 -14.44 -16.57
C ASP A 233 19.18 -13.88 -15.14
N ARG A 234 19.82 -12.73 -14.90
CA ARG A 234 19.75 -12.06 -13.60
C ARG A 234 18.34 -11.58 -13.26
N ALA A 235 17.63 -10.99 -14.22
CA ALA A 235 16.24 -10.56 -14.00
C ALA A 235 15.32 -11.75 -13.71
N LYS A 236 15.47 -12.86 -14.46
CA LYS A 236 14.76 -14.11 -14.21
C LYS A 236 15.05 -14.68 -12.81
N ASN A 237 16.33 -14.78 -12.43
CA ASN A 237 16.74 -15.33 -11.14
C ASN A 237 16.27 -14.42 -9.99
N TYR A 238 16.32 -13.10 -10.16
CA TYR A 238 15.76 -12.15 -9.20
C TYR A 238 14.31 -12.46 -8.87
N MET A 239 13.47 -12.72 -9.87
CA MET A 239 12.07 -13.11 -9.65
C MET A 239 11.96 -14.47 -8.96
N LEU A 240 12.63 -15.51 -9.47
CA LEU A 240 12.51 -16.88 -8.97
C LEU A 240 12.98 -17.06 -7.52
N GLU A 241 14.03 -16.34 -7.12
CA GLU A 241 14.59 -16.36 -5.76
C GLU A 241 13.69 -15.69 -4.72
N ARG A 242 12.69 -14.91 -5.16
CA ARG A 242 11.80 -14.10 -4.32
C ARG A 242 10.34 -14.52 -4.40
N ILE A 243 10.10 -15.74 -4.90
CA ILE A 243 8.78 -16.37 -4.86
C ILE A 243 8.52 -16.81 -3.41
N GLU A 244 7.40 -16.38 -2.87
CA GLU A 244 6.94 -16.74 -1.55
C GLU A 244 6.33 -18.15 -1.51
N PRO A 245 6.16 -18.76 -0.34
CA PRO A 245 5.66 -20.14 -0.21
C PRO A 245 4.30 -20.41 -0.87
N ASP A 246 3.48 -19.38 -1.04
CA ASP A 246 2.17 -19.47 -1.73
C ASP A 246 2.27 -19.37 -3.26
N GLY A 247 3.46 -19.14 -3.80
CA GLY A 247 3.74 -18.98 -5.23
C GLY A 247 3.69 -17.53 -5.72
N THR A 248 3.34 -16.55 -4.87
CA THR A 248 3.37 -15.15 -5.24
C THR A 248 4.79 -14.59 -5.25
N PHE A 249 5.02 -13.55 -6.06
CA PHE A 249 6.27 -12.82 -6.07
C PHE A 249 6.17 -11.66 -5.06
N TYR A 250 6.91 -11.76 -3.94
CA TYR A 250 6.88 -10.84 -2.81
C TYR A 250 5.48 -10.60 -2.22
N SER A 251 4.57 -11.57 -2.31
CA SER A 251 3.17 -11.48 -1.83
C SER A 251 2.30 -10.39 -2.49
N TYR A 252 2.71 -9.79 -3.61
CA TYR A 252 1.96 -8.77 -4.31
C TYR A 252 1.28 -9.29 -5.58
N PHE A 253 0.10 -8.76 -5.87
CA PHE A 253 -0.68 -9.11 -7.06
C PHE A 253 0.05 -8.67 -8.34
N SER A 254 0.42 -7.40 -8.48
CA SER A 254 0.97 -6.86 -9.73
C SER A 254 2.28 -7.51 -10.13
N SER A 255 3.20 -7.67 -9.19
CA SER A 255 4.49 -8.30 -9.45
C SER A 255 4.34 -9.77 -9.87
N THR A 256 3.41 -10.51 -9.24
CA THR A 256 3.11 -11.90 -9.57
C THR A 256 2.45 -12.01 -10.94
N PHE A 257 1.49 -11.14 -11.24
CA PHE A 257 0.86 -11.04 -12.56
C PHE A 257 1.90 -10.83 -13.67
N LEU A 258 2.77 -9.83 -13.50
CA LEU A 258 3.84 -9.53 -14.45
C LEU A 258 4.87 -10.66 -14.56
N MET A 259 5.23 -11.30 -13.44
CA MET A 259 6.13 -12.44 -13.41
C MET A 259 5.60 -13.60 -14.25
N VAL A 260 4.30 -13.91 -14.17
CA VAL A 260 3.68 -14.97 -14.99
C VAL A 260 3.92 -14.70 -16.47
N PHE A 261 3.62 -13.49 -16.95
CA PHE A 261 3.85 -13.12 -18.36
C PHE A 261 5.33 -13.11 -18.73
N ALA A 262 6.21 -12.64 -17.85
CA ALA A 262 7.65 -12.65 -18.07
C ALA A 262 8.20 -14.08 -18.22
N LEU A 263 7.77 -15.01 -17.36
CA LEU A 263 8.17 -16.43 -17.46
C LEU A 263 7.65 -17.07 -18.75
N LEU A 264 6.40 -16.78 -19.16
CA LEU A 264 5.86 -17.23 -20.45
C LEU A 264 6.71 -16.70 -21.62
N SER A 265 7.15 -15.45 -21.56
CA SER A 265 8.01 -14.84 -22.59
C SER A 265 9.38 -15.50 -22.70
N LEU A 266 9.84 -16.10 -21.61
CA LEU A 266 11.08 -16.88 -21.53
C LEU A 266 10.91 -18.36 -21.96
N GLY A 267 9.69 -18.74 -22.38
CA GLY A 267 9.38 -20.07 -22.87
C GLY A 267 8.86 -21.07 -21.83
N TYR A 268 8.57 -20.64 -20.62
CA TYR A 268 7.90 -21.47 -19.63
C TYR A 268 6.49 -21.81 -20.11
N SER A 269 6.09 -23.07 -19.93
CA SER A 269 4.73 -23.50 -20.23
C SER A 269 3.75 -23.04 -19.15
N LYS A 270 2.50 -22.71 -19.53
CA LYS A 270 1.42 -22.45 -18.57
C LYS A 270 1.15 -23.61 -17.59
N ASP A 271 1.61 -24.82 -17.96
CA ASP A 271 1.45 -26.03 -17.17
C ASP A 271 2.58 -26.27 -16.17
N GLU A 272 3.65 -25.50 -16.22
CA GLU A 272 4.75 -25.64 -15.28
C GLU A 272 4.36 -25.25 -13.85
N PRO A 273 4.94 -25.94 -12.85
CA PRO A 273 4.59 -25.72 -11.44
C PRO A 273 4.71 -24.26 -10.99
N VAL A 274 5.72 -23.52 -11.45
CA VAL A 274 5.93 -22.12 -11.08
C VAL A 274 4.77 -21.24 -11.54
N ILE A 275 4.25 -21.45 -12.75
CA ILE A 275 3.09 -20.69 -13.27
C ILE A 275 1.82 -21.08 -12.54
N LYS A 276 1.57 -22.39 -12.35
CA LYS A 276 0.39 -22.88 -11.62
C LYS A 276 0.35 -22.37 -10.17
N ASN A 277 1.50 -22.42 -9.50
CA ASN A 277 1.61 -21.93 -8.12
C ASN A 277 1.40 -20.41 -8.04
N ALA A 278 1.96 -19.64 -8.98
CA ALA A 278 1.74 -18.19 -9.04
C ALA A 278 0.25 -17.84 -9.21
N VAL A 279 -0.45 -18.53 -10.13
CA VAL A 279 -1.90 -18.34 -10.31
C VAL A 279 -2.69 -18.78 -9.07
N ALA A 280 -2.29 -19.87 -8.42
CA ALA A 280 -2.92 -20.32 -7.17
C ALA A 280 -2.70 -19.29 -6.05
N GLY A 281 -1.50 -18.71 -5.94
CA GLY A 281 -1.18 -17.64 -5.02
C GLY A 281 -2.04 -16.40 -5.26
N LEU A 282 -2.19 -15.96 -6.52
CA LEU A 282 -3.10 -14.85 -6.86
C LEU A 282 -4.55 -15.15 -6.47
N LYS A 283 -5.03 -16.37 -6.70
CA LYS A 283 -6.37 -16.79 -6.27
C LYS A 283 -6.54 -16.81 -4.75
N SER A 284 -5.48 -17.09 -4.00
CA SER A 284 -5.51 -17.09 -2.53
C SER A 284 -5.66 -15.69 -1.93
N LEU A 285 -5.40 -14.63 -2.71
CA LEU A 285 -5.66 -13.23 -2.32
C LEU A 285 -7.17 -12.88 -2.34
N ARG A 286 -8.03 -13.83 -2.69
CA ARG A 286 -9.47 -13.62 -2.70
C ARG A 286 -10.00 -13.29 -1.31
N SER A 287 -10.88 -12.29 -1.28
CA SER A 287 -11.80 -11.98 -0.19
C SER A 287 -13.21 -11.90 -0.73
N ASP A 288 -14.23 -12.11 0.10
CA ASP A 288 -15.62 -11.92 -0.31
C ASP A 288 -16.15 -10.64 0.34
N ILE A 289 -16.58 -9.68 -0.48
CA ILE A 289 -17.15 -8.39 -0.07
C ILE A 289 -18.56 -8.30 -0.62
N ASP A 290 -19.54 -8.08 0.24
CA ASP A 290 -20.97 -8.01 -0.11
C ASP A 290 -21.46 -9.24 -0.92
N GLY A 291 -20.91 -10.40 -0.61
CA GLY A 291 -21.25 -11.67 -1.27
C GLY A 291 -20.61 -11.88 -2.65
N LEU A 292 -19.75 -10.97 -3.10
CA LEU A 292 -19.01 -11.07 -4.35
C LEU A 292 -17.51 -11.24 -4.09
N PRO A 293 -16.78 -12.05 -4.91
CA PRO A 293 -15.35 -12.21 -4.77
C PRO A 293 -14.61 -10.93 -5.20
N HIS A 294 -13.58 -10.60 -4.46
CA HIS A 294 -12.59 -9.57 -4.76
C HIS A 294 -11.18 -10.16 -4.64
N ILE A 295 -10.31 -9.88 -5.60
CA ILE A 295 -8.90 -10.23 -5.51
C ILE A 295 -8.13 -9.04 -4.94
N GLN A 296 -7.65 -9.18 -3.73
CA GLN A 296 -6.87 -8.15 -3.04
C GLN A 296 -5.50 -7.98 -3.68
N TYR A 297 -4.91 -6.80 -3.56
CA TYR A 297 -3.54 -6.55 -4.02
C TYR A 297 -2.49 -7.31 -3.18
N ALA A 298 -2.74 -7.42 -1.90
CA ALA A 298 -1.99 -8.20 -0.93
C ALA A 298 -2.93 -8.65 0.20
N ASN A 299 -2.47 -9.54 1.07
CA ASN A 299 -3.21 -9.89 2.28
C ASN A 299 -2.70 -9.06 3.46
N ALA A 300 -3.58 -8.34 4.14
CA ALA A 300 -3.25 -7.43 5.25
C ALA A 300 -3.33 -8.13 6.64
N SER A 301 -3.08 -9.42 6.73
CA SER A 301 -3.34 -10.18 7.96
C SER A 301 -2.40 -9.83 9.12
N ILE A 302 -1.12 -9.54 8.87
CA ILE A 302 -0.18 -9.08 9.92
C ILE A 302 -0.59 -7.68 10.37
N TRP A 303 -0.82 -6.77 9.45
CA TRP A 303 -1.26 -5.41 9.72
C TRP A 303 -2.53 -5.37 10.58
N ASN A 304 -3.59 -6.03 10.11
CA ASN A 304 -4.85 -6.11 10.84
C ASN A 304 -4.67 -6.71 12.25
N THR A 305 -3.91 -7.82 12.35
CA THR A 305 -3.72 -8.51 13.62
C THR A 305 -2.94 -7.65 14.60
N SER A 306 -1.89 -6.99 14.17
CA SER A 306 -1.06 -6.11 15.02
C SER A 306 -1.84 -4.92 15.53
N LEU A 307 -2.57 -4.21 14.65
CA LEU A 307 -3.37 -3.05 15.04
C LEU A 307 -4.53 -3.42 15.96
N ILE A 308 -5.28 -4.49 15.63
CA ILE A 308 -6.41 -4.93 16.43
C ILE A 308 -5.96 -5.40 17.81
N ASN A 309 -4.89 -6.19 17.87
CA ASN A 309 -4.35 -6.67 19.13
C ASN A 309 -3.89 -5.51 20.04
N THR A 310 -3.25 -4.49 19.45
CA THR A 310 -2.88 -3.26 20.16
C THR A 310 -4.12 -2.51 20.65
N ALA A 311 -5.12 -2.31 19.80
CA ALA A 311 -6.36 -1.60 20.14
C ALA A 311 -7.12 -2.28 21.28
N LEU A 312 -7.22 -3.63 21.28
CA LEU A 312 -7.83 -4.41 22.35
C LEU A 312 -7.10 -4.19 23.68
N GLN A 313 -5.78 -4.22 23.68
CA GLN A 313 -4.97 -4.03 24.88
C GLN A 313 -5.02 -2.60 25.42
N LEU A 314 -5.06 -1.58 24.55
CA LEU A 314 -5.27 -0.17 24.92
C LEU A 314 -6.66 0.02 25.55
N ALA A 315 -7.66 -0.68 25.05
CA ALA A 315 -9.02 -0.67 25.60
C ALA A 315 -9.20 -1.53 26.88
N GLY A 316 -8.10 -1.96 27.51
CA GLY A 316 -8.10 -2.66 28.79
C GLY A 316 -8.28 -4.19 28.71
N VAL A 317 -8.23 -4.80 27.53
CA VAL A 317 -8.19 -6.26 27.41
C VAL A 317 -6.82 -6.76 27.90
N SER A 318 -6.83 -7.72 28.82
CA SER A 318 -5.63 -8.27 29.42
C SER A 318 -4.72 -8.96 28.39
N SER A 319 -3.40 -8.86 28.55
CA SER A 319 -2.41 -9.65 27.79
C SER A 319 -2.63 -11.17 27.93
N ASN A 320 -3.24 -11.61 29.03
CA ASN A 320 -3.60 -13.00 29.29
C ASN A 320 -4.93 -13.43 28.63
N ASP A 321 -5.67 -12.53 28.01
CA ASP A 321 -6.90 -12.87 27.30
C ASP A 321 -6.62 -13.85 26.14
N PRO A 322 -7.44 -14.90 25.96
CA PRO A 322 -7.22 -15.87 24.88
C PRO A 322 -7.09 -15.25 23.48
N ALA A 323 -7.82 -14.17 23.18
CA ALA A 323 -7.73 -13.50 21.90
C ALA A 323 -6.37 -12.82 21.70
N VAL A 324 -5.88 -12.11 22.72
CA VAL A 324 -4.57 -11.44 22.72
C VAL A 324 -3.44 -12.47 22.61
N ARG A 325 -3.50 -13.55 23.40
CA ARG A 325 -2.47 -14.61 23.37
C ARG A 325 -2.40 -15.32 22.02
N LYS A 326 -3.51 -15.64 21.40
CA LYS A 326 -3.55 -16.24 20.06
C LYS A 326 -2.94 -15.28 19.01
N ALA A 327 -3.30 -14.00 19.05
CA ALA A 327 -2.74 -12.98 18.17
C ALA A 327 -1.22 -12.85 18.34
N ASN A 328 -0.73 -12.77 19.58
CA ASN A 328 0.70 -12.72 19.85
C ASN A 328 1.44 -13.95 19.33
N THR A 329 0.90 -15.15 19.55
CA THR A 329 1.46 -16.40 18.99
C THR A 329 1.46 -16.39 17.45
N TYR A 330 0.42 -15.83 16.82
CA TYR A 330 0.35 -15.67 15.38
C TYR A 330 1.45 -14.74 14.85
N LEU A 331 1.68 -13.59 15.51
CA LEU A 331 2.70 -12.61 15.14
C LEU A 331 4.12 -13.15 15.31
N LEU A 332 4.42 -13.82 16.45
CA LEU A 332 5.73 -14.41 16.69
C LEU A 332 6.17 -15.37 15.58
N LYS A 333 5.25 -16.24 15.13
CA LYS A 333 5.53 -17.21 14.07
C LYS A 333 5.81 -16.58 12.70
N ARG A 334 5.56 -15.27 12.57
CA ARG A 334 5.69 -14.53 11.29
C ARG A 334 6.75 -13.43 11.31
N GLN A 335 7.51 -13.35 12.41
CA GLN A 335 8.70 -12.52 12.43
C GLN A 335 9.70 -13.04 11.40
N HIS A 336 10.26 -12.15 10.61
CA HIS A 336 11.21 -12.52 9.56
C HIS A 336 12.55 -12.99 10.15
N VAL A 337 13.04 -14.09 9.61
CA VAL A 337 14.32 -14.72 9.98
C VAL A 337 15.27 -14.82 8.78
N LYS A 338 14.84 -14.37 7.61
CA LYS A 338 15.62 -14.37 6.36
C LYS A 338 16.08 -12.95 6.03
N PHE A 339 17.21 -12.87 5.36
CA PHE A 339 17.64 -11.63 4.73
C PHE A 339 16.82 -11.39 3.45
N GLY A 340 16.44 -10.14 3.22
CA GLY A 340 15.83 -9.66 1.99
C GLY A 340 16.66 -8.53 1.38
N ASP A 341 16.12 -7.87 0.37
CA ASP A 341 16.82 -6.78 -0.35
C ASP A 341 17.18 -5.59 0.54
N TRP A 342 16.40 -5.33 1.60
CA TRP A 342 16.69 -4.31 2.61
C TRP A 342 18.11 -4.40 3.20
N ALA A 343 18.68 -5.60 3.25
CA ALA A 343 20.03 -5.82 3.77
C ALA A 343 21.13 -5.21 2.89
N ILE A 344 20.84 -4.90 1.64
CA ILE A 344 21.78 -4.24 0.72
C ILE A 344 22.13 -2.84 1.22
N HIS A 345 21.12 -2.10 1.69
CA HIS A 345 21.28 -0.76 2.25
C HIS A 345 21.55 -0.75 3.76
N SER A 346 21.36 -1.88 4.43
CA SER A 346 21.60 -2.07 5.87
C SER A 346 22.40 -3.34 6.15
N PRO A 347 23.68 -3.45 5.68
CA PRO A 347 24.43 -4.71 5.67
C PRO A 347 24.80 -5.24 7.06
N HIS A 348 24.70 -4.42 8.10
CA HIS A 348 24.97 -4.81 9.49
C HIS A 348 23.70 -5.19 10.28
N ALA A 349 22.53 -4.95 9.70
CA ALA A 349 21.26 -5.30 10.32
C ALA A 349 21.01 -6.82 10.22
N LYS A 350 20.32 -7.36 11.21
CA LYS A 350 19.89 -8.76 11.23
C LYS A 350 18.38 -8.83 10.96
N PRO A 351 17.87 -9.94 10.41
CA PRO A 351 16.44 -10.16 10.29
C PRO A 351 15.73 -10.06 11.63
N GLY A 352 14.52 -9.50 11.65
CA GLY A 352 13.76 -9.31 12.89
C GLY A 352 12.50 -8.49 12.71
N GLY A 353 12.27 -7.91 11.55
CA GLY A 353 11.04 -7.17 11.25
C GLY A 353 9.85 -8.06 10.91
N TRP A 354 8.72 -7.43 10.68
CA TRP A 354 7.50 -8.05 10.15
C TRP A 354 7.09 -7.36 8.86
N GLY A 355 6.42 -8.08 7.98
CA GLY A 355 5.85 -7.54 6.76
C GLY A 355 4.34 -7.65 6.76
N PHE A 356 3.70 -7.00 5.80
CA PHE A 356 2.26 -6.76 5.72
C PHE A 356 1.39 -8.04 5.64
N SER A 357 1.85 -9.02 4.85
CA SER A 357 1.11 -10.26 4.56
C SER A 357 1.67 -11.44 5.36
N HIS A 358 0.79 -12.37 5.72
CA HIS A 358 1.19 -13.61 6.41
C HIS A 358 2.11 -14.53 5.60
N VAL A 359 2.16 -14.37 4.29
CA VAL A 359 3.03 -15.14 3.38
C VAL A 359 4.32 -14.40 3.05
N ASN A 360 4.41 -13.09 3.32
CA ASN A 360 5.62 -12.32 3.13
C ASN A 360 6.71 -12.77 4.13
N THR A 361 7.81 -13.29 3.61
CA THR A 361 8.95 -13.79 4.43
C THR A 361 10.26 -13.07 4.18
N LEU A 362 10.32 -12.17 3.19
CA LEU A 362 11.55 -11.54 2.70
C LEU A 362 11.57 -10.02 2.84
N ASN A 363 10.39 -9.39 2.83
CA ASN A 363 10.24 -7.94 2.78
C ASN A 363 9.52 -7.40 4.02
N PRO A 364 10.21 -7.27 5.16
CA PRO A 364 9.66 -6.58 6.32
C PRO A 364 9.58 -5.09 6.03
N ASP A 365 8.68 -4.39 6.72
CA ASP A 365 8.57 -2.95 6.66
C ASP A 365 8.51 -2.31 8.05
N VAL A 366 8.75 -1.01 8.08
CA VAL A 366 8.84 -0.23 9.33
C VAL A 366 7.50 -0.17 10.04
N ASP A 367 6.39 -0.01 9.30
CA ASP A 367 5.07 0.18 9.90
C ASP A 367 4.53 -1.12 10.51
N ASP A 368 4.60 -2.24 9.78
CA ASP A 368 4.21 -3.56 10.29
C ASP A 368 5.10 -4.03 11.44
N THR A 369 6.40 -3.69 11.39
CA THR A 369 7.32 -3.98 12.49
C THR A 369 6.96 -3.21 13.74
N THR A 370 6.71 -1.89 13.65
CA THR A 370 6.30 -1.09 14.81
C THR A 370 4.95 -1.52 15.36
N ALA A 371 3.98 -1.83 14.47
CA ALA A 371 2.66 -2.32 14.87
C ALA A 371 2.75 -3.68 15.59
N SER A 372 3.57 -4.61 15.08
CA SER A 372 3.76 -5.94 15.69
C SER A 372 4.48 -5.84 17.03
N LEU A 373 5.49 -5.00 17.14
CA LEU A 373 6.17 -4.73 18.42
C LEU A 373 5.20 -4.16 19.46
N ARG A 374 4.35 -3.17 19.12
CA ARG A 374 3.30 -2.67 20.04
C ARG A 374 2.38 -3.79 20.51
N ALA A 375 1.98 -4.66 19.59
CA ALA A 375 1.05 -5.74 19.89
C ALA A 375 1.60 -6.74 20.91
N ILE A 376 2.90 -7.07 20.85
CA ILE A 376 3.53 -8.03 21.76
C ILE A 376 4.12 -7.38 23.02
N ALA A 377 4.23 -6.05 23.10
CA ALA A 377 4.97 -5.31 24.12
C ALA A 377 4.64 -5.75 25.57
N ARG A 378 3.37 -5.95 25.89
CA ARG A 378 2.92 -6.34 27.24
C ARG A 378 3.19 -7.81 27.60
N SER A 379 3.66 -8.60 26.65
CA SER A 379 4.02 -10.02 26.84
C SER A 379 5.52 -10.27 26.83
N VAL A 380 6.33 -9.22 26.65
CA VAL A 380 7.80 -9.34 26.53
C VAL A 380 8.42 -9.92 27.81
N GLU A 381 7.92 -9.53 28.98
CA GLU A 381 8.42 -10.02 30.29
C GLU A 381 7.92 -11.43 30.64
N ASP A 382 6.90 -11.95 29.90
CA ASP A 382 6.27 -13.21 30.24
C ASP A 382 7.12 -14.43 29.85
N ASN A 383 7.98 -14.30 28.84
CA ASN A 383 8.72 -15.44 28.30
C ASN A 383 9.89 -14.97 27.39
N SER A 384 10.97 -15.75 27.34
CA SER A 384 12.19 -15.45 26.57
C SER A 384 11.95 -15.40 25.05
N GLU A 385 10.97 -16.13 24.53
CA GLU A 385 10.65 -16.11 23.08
C GLU A 385 10.12 -14.72 22.65
N TYR A 386 9.28 -14.08 23.48
CA TYR A 386 8.82 -12.71 23.24
C TYR A 386 9.96 -11.70 23.39
N GLN A 387 10.83 -11.89 24.40
CA GLN A 387 12.00 -11.02 24.57
C GLN A 387 12.94 -11.11 23.36
N ASP A 388 13.26 -12.30 22.90
CA ASP A 388 14.12 -12.50 21.73
C ASP A 388 13.50 -11.88 20.46
N ALA A 389 12.19 -12.01 20.26
CA ALA A 389 11.49 -11.41 19.13
C ALA A 389 11.48 -9.87 19.21
N TRP A 390 11.27 -9.33 20.40
CA TRP A 390 11.33 -7.91 20.69
C TRP A 390 12.70 -7.34 20.36
N ASP A 391 13.76 -7.95 20.88
CA ASP A 391 15.13 -7.46 20.68
C ASP A 391 15.54 -7.47 19.21
N ARG A 392 15.20 -8.52 18.46
CA ARG A 392 15.45 -8.58 17.01
C ARG A 392 14.64 -7.52 16.27
N GLY A 393 13.36 -7.34 16.62
CA GLY A 393 12.50 -6.35 15.99
C GLY A 393 13.00 -4.91 16.21
N ILE A 394 13.37 -4.57 17.43
CA ILE A 394 13.97 -3.26 17.78
C ILE A 394 15.28 -3.05 17.01
N GLN A 395 16.18 -4.03 17.00
CA GLN A 395 17.46 -3.91 16.28
C GLN A 395 17.23 -3.65 14.78
N TRP A 396 16.29 -4.37 14.16
CA TRP A 396 15.94 -4.15 12.76
C TRP A 396 15.36 -2.76 12.55
N LEU A 397 14.36 -2.36 13.35
CA LEU A 397 13.69 -1.07 13.26
C LEU A 397 14.66 0.12 13.37
N VAL A 398 15.55 0.07 14.36
CA VAL A 398 16.56 1.13 14.58
C VAL A 398 17.54 1.22 13.41
N SER A 399 17.90 0.08 12.82
CA SER A 399 18.81 0.05 11.66
C SER A 399 18.23 0.66 10.38
N MET A 400 16.90 0.86 10.33
CA MET A 400 16.19 1.40 9.17
C MET A 400 16.07 2.93 9.17
N GLN A 401 16.48 3.63 10.22
CA GLN A 401 16.47 5.10 10.22
C GLN A 401 17.41 5.65 9.16
N ASN A 402 16.90 6.54 8.32
CA ASN A 402 17.70 7.26 7.31
C ASN A 402 18.72 8.21 7.97
N GLU A 403 19.72 8.63 7.20
CA GLU A 403 20.70 9.62 7.65
C GLU A 403 20.09 10.99 7.92
N ASP A 404 18.98 11.35 7.27
CA ASP A 404 18.23 12.57 7.51
C ASP A 404 17.44 12.55 8.85
N GLY A 405 17.31 11.37 9.47
CA GLY A 405 16.62 11.16 10.75
C GLY A 405 15.19 10.62 10.64
N GLY A 406 14.60 10.57 9.45
CA GLY A 406 13.29 9.97 9.23
C GLY A 406 13.34 8.46 9.01
N TRP A 407 12.16 7.82 8.94
CA TRP A 407 12.03 6.41 8.58
C TRP A 407 11.37 6.24 7.22
N PRO A 408 11.99 5.45 6.31
CA PRO A 408 11.39 4.95 5.09
C PRO A 408 10.47 3.76 5.39
N SER A 409 9.85 3.19 4.35
CA SER A 409 9.00 2.01 4.52
C SER A 409 9.78 0.70 4.56
N PHE A 410 10.65 0.47 3.58
CA PHE A 410 11.28 -0.83 3.33
C PHE A 410 12.81 -0.78 3.38
N GLU A 411 13.44 0.31 2.91
CA GLU A 411 14.87 0.35 2.68
C GLU A 411 15.48 1.71 3.03
N ARG A 412 16.51 1.65 3.85
CA ARG A 412 17.24 2.85 4.31
C ARG A 412 17.93 3.58 3.17
N ASN A 413 17.83 4.92 3.15
CA ASN A 413 18.56 5.83 2.24
C ASN A 413 18.38 5.50 0.74
N THR A 414 17.19 5.14 0.32
CA THR A 414 16.86 4.84 -1.10
C THR A 414 16.22 6.04 -1.81
N GLU A 415 16.67 7.24 -1.50
CA GLU A 415 16.31 8.46 -2.20
C GLU A 415 17.31 8.74 -3.31
N ASN A 416 16.92 8.49 -4.56
CA ASN A 416 17.78 8.79 -5.69
C ASN A 416 17.30 10.04 -6.41
N PRO A 417 18.13 11.10 -6.55
CA PRO A 417 17.75 12.34 -7.22
C PRO A 417 17.42 12.18 -8.72
N TRP A 418 17.70 11.02 -9.32
CA TRP A 418 17.37 10.73 -10.72
C TRP A 418 15.96 10.16 -10.91
N LEU A 419 15.30 9.68 -9.86
CA LEU A 419 13.95 9.08 -9.94
C LEU A 419 12.88 10.04 -10.50
N PRO A 420 12.87 11.35 -10.20
CA PRO A 420 11.92 12.29 -10.80
C PRO A 420 12.06 12.45 -12.32
N PHE A 421 13.22 12.08 -12.88
CA PHE A 421 13.48 12.14 -14.32
C PHE A 421 13.07 10.89 -15.09
N LEU A 422 12.51 9.88 -14.40
CA LEU A 422 11.95 8.71 -15.09
C LEU A 422 10.62 9.09 -15.77
N PRO A 423 10.32 8.51 -16.96
CA PRO A 423 9.10 8.81 -17.72
C PRO A 423 7.86 8.12 -17.10
N VAL A 424 7.69 8.28 -15.82
CA VAL A 424 6.60 7.73 -15.04
C VAL A 424 6.09 8.84 -14.14
N GLU A 425 4.79 9.05 -14.18
CA GLU A 425 4.13 10.03 -13.33
C GLU A 425 4.45 9.75 -11.86
N LYS A 426 4.94 10.77 -11.12
CA LYS A 426 5.39 10.64 -9.73
C LYS A 426 6.44 9.51 -9.52
N GLY A 427 7.44 9.43 -10.41
CA GLY A 427 8.47 8.39 -10.40
C GLY A 427 9.22 8.26 -9.07
N GLU A 428 9.45 9.37 -8.37
CA GLU A 428 10.05 9.39 -7.03
C GLU A 428 9.22 8.64 -5.98
N TYR A 429 7.89 8.68 -6.08
CA TYR A 429 7.00 7.94 -5.19
C TYR A 429 6.84 6.47 -5.60
N MET A 430 6.89 6.19 -6.90
CA MET A 430 6.74 4.84 -7.43
C MET A 430 8.01 3.99 -7.25
N PHE A 431 9.16 4.60 -7.37
CA PHE A 431 10.45 3.89 -7.39
C PHE A 431 11.35 4.22 -6.21
N GLY A 432 11.10 5.32 -5.48
CA GLY A 432 11.83 5.68 -4.27
C GLY A 432 11.15 5.18 -2.99
N ASP A 433 11.90 5.22 -1.91
CA ASP A 433 11.37 4.95 -0.57
C ASP A 433 11.84 6.04 0.41
N PRO A 434 11.37 7.29 0.22
CA PRO A 434 11.75 8.39 1.08
C PRO A 434 11.20 8.20 2.49
N ALA A 435 11.85 8.84 3.47
CA ALA A 435 11.27 9.00 4.78
C ALA A 435 9.92 9.73 4.70
N SER A 436 8.99 9.37 5.57
CA SER A 436 7.66 9.99 5.59
C SER A 436 7.22 10.34 7.01
N ALA A 437 6.33 11.34 7.13
CA ALA A 437 5.90 11.85 8.41
C ALA A 437 5.06 10.82 9.19
N ASP A 438 4.27 10.03 8.49
CA ASP A 438 3.48 8.97 9.10
C ASP A 438 4.36 7.87 9.69
N LEU A 439 5.33 7.34 8.95
CA LEU A 439 6.22 6.29 9.44
C LEU A 439 7.16 6.81 10.54
N THR A 440 7.73 8.00 10.36
CA THR A 440 8.59 8.62 11.36
C THR A 440 7.83 8.91 12.65
N GLY A 441 6.62 9.47 12.54
CA GLY A 441 5.76 9.76 13.68
C GLY A 441 5.32 8.50 14.43
N ARG A 442 4.88 7.47 13.71
CA ARG A 442 4.45 6.20 14.31
C ARG A 442 5.60 5.43 14.95
N THR A 443 6.79 5.48 14.34
CA THR A 443 8.00 4.90 14.94
C THR A 443 8.39 5.65 16.21
N LEU A 444 8.37 6.98 16.17
CA LEU A 444 8.68 7.82 17.33
C LEU A 444 7.67 7.62 18.47
N GLU A 445 6.37 7.48 18.16
CA GLU A 445 5.32 7.16 19.13
C GLU A 445 5.61 5.81 19.81
N PHE A 446 5.97 4.79 19.02
CA PHE A 446 6.33 3.48 19.54
C PHE A 446 7.56 3.57 20.46
N LEU A 447 8.63 4.22 20.02
CA LEU A 447 9.85 4.36 20.81
C LEU A 447 9.62 5.09 22.13
N GLY A 448 8.81 6.16 22.12
CA GLY A 448 8.52 6.97 23.31
C GLY A 448 7.61 6.27 24.32
N ASN A 449 6.62 5.48 23.87
CA ASN A 449 5.63 4.88 24.73
C ASN A 449 5.98 3.44 25.18
N TYR A 450 6.80 2.72 24.41
CA TYR A 450 7.03 1.28 24.64
C TYR A 450 8.50 0.90 24.87
N THR A 451 9.41 1.87 24.80
CA THR A 451 10.84 1.63 25.11
C THR A 451 11.34 2.57 26.19
N ASN A 452 12.52 2.26 26.73
CA ASN A 452 13.21 3.12 27.69
C ASN A 452 14.21 4.07 27.03
N LEU A 453 14.08 4.33 25.72
CA LEU A 453 14.97 5.26 25.02
C LEU A 453 14.75 6.68 25.52
N PRO A 454 15.80 7.36 26.01
CA PRO A 454 15.63 8.72 26.51
C PRO A 454 15.37 9.69 25.34
N ALA A 455 14.58 10.73 25.58
CA ALA A 455 14.36 11.81 24.59
C ALA A 455 15.67 12.48 24.10
N ALA A 456 16.76 12.35 24.87
CA ALA A 456 18.07 12.84 24.53
C ALA A 456 18.87 11.93 23.57
N ASP A 457 18.38 10.71 23.31
CA ASP A 457 19.02 9.78 22.39
C ASP A 457 19.11 10.37 20.99
N PRO A 458 20.25 10.25 20.28
CA PRO A 458 20.40 10.78 18.93
C PRO A 458 19.36 10.29 17.96
N LEU A 459 18.93 9.03 18.03
CA LEU A 459 17.91 8.45 17.19
C LEU A 459 16.56 9.17 17.37
N VAL A 460 16.14 9.43 18.61
CA VAL A 460 14.91 10.17 18.93
C VAL A 460 15.02 11.63 18.49
N LYS A 461 16.14 12.29 18.81
CA LYS A 461 16.36 13.70 18.41
C LYS A 461 16.34 13.92 16.91
N ASN A 462 16.96 13.03 16.14
CA ASN A 462 16.98 13.13 14.70
C ASN A 462 15.57 13.02 14.12
N ALA A 463 14.76 12.07 14.61
CA ALA A 463 13.36 11.92 14.20
C ALA A 463 12.50 13.15 14.54
N VAL A 464 12.65 13.68 15.76
CA VAL A 464 11.96 14.91 16.19
C VAL A 464 12.33 16.09 15.27
N ASN A 465 13.62 16.27 14.99
CA ASN A 465 14.08 17.34 14.11
C ASN A 465 13.58 17.16 12.68
N TRP A 466 13.55 15.91 12.19
CA TRP A 466 13.01 15.58 10.88
C TRP A 466 11.54 15.97 10.78
N LEU A 467 10.71 15.59 11.76
CA LEU A 467 9.29 15.98 11.80
C LEU A 467 9.11 17.50 11.85
N PHE A 468 9.88 18.24 12.67
CA PHE A 468 9.78 19.69 12.70
C PHE A 468 10.17 20.34 11.35
N GLY A 469 11.17 19.77 10.66
CA GLY A 469 11.62 20.26 9.36
C GLY A 469 10.64 20.00 8.21
N ASN A 470 9.76 19.00 8.36
CA ASN A 470 8.81 18.57 7.33
C ASN A 470 7.35 18.93 7.62
N GLN A 471 7.11 19.88 8.56
CA GLN A 471 5.77 20.39 8.82
C GLN A 471 5.32 21.37 7.72
N GLU A 472 4.10 21.18 7.22
CA GLU A 472 3.51 22.06 6.21
C GLU A 472 3.26 23.49 6.76
N GLN A 473 3.13 24.44 5.85
CA GLN A 473 2.92 25.83 6.23
C GLN A 473 1.63 26.07 7.01
N ASP A 474 0.59 25.28 6.79
CA ASP A 474 -0.69 25.36 7.52
C ASP A 474 -0.62 24.70 8.90
N GLY A 475 0.39 23.88 9.17
CA GLY A 475 0.61 23.17 10.43
C GLY A 475 0.36 21.66 10.36
N SER A 476 -0.11 21.15 9.23
CA SER A 476 -0.30 19.72 8.99
C SER A 476 1.02 19.01 8.63
N TRP A 477 0.95 17.70 8.49
CA TRP A 477 1.98 16.85 7.84
C TRP A 477 1.33 15.95 6.81
N TYR A 478 1.98 15.79 5.66
CA TYR A 478 1.56 14.83 4.65
C TYR A 478 1.91 13.40 5.06
N GLY A 479 0.92 12.51 5.00
CA GLY A 479 1.10 11.06 5.18
C GLY A 479 1.20 10.36 3.83
N ARG A 480 2.20 9.50 3.67
CA ARG A 480 2.46 8.79 2.42
C ARG A 480 1.57 7.55 2.24
N TRP A 481 1.30 6.81 3.31
CA TRP A 481 0.61 5.53 3.28
C TRP A 481 -0.87 5.61 3.69
N GLY A 482 -1.22 6.62 4.45
CA GLY A 482 -2.61 6.97 4.74
C GLY A 482 -3.06 8.21 3.97
N ILE A 483 -4.36 8.39 3.79
CA ILE A 483 -4.98 9.58 3.21
C ILE A 483 -5.11 10.64 4.29
N CYS A 484 -4.58 11.79 4.08
CA CYS A 484 -3.19 12.17 3.76
C CYS A 484 -2.71 13.07 4.90
N TYR A 485 -3.29 14.32 5.01
CA TYR A 485 -2.85 15.32 5.99
C TYR A 485 -3.40 15.08 7.40
N ILE A 486 -4.64 14.59 7.53
CA ILE A 486 -5.16 14.19 8.86
C ILE A 486 -4.35 13.02 9.42
N TYR A 487 -4.06 12.01 8.59
CA TYR A 487 -3.27 10.85 8.98
C TYR A 487 -1.83 11.22 9.35
N GLY A 488 -1.14 11.96 8.46
CA GLY A 488 0.24 12.39 8.70
C GLY A 488 0.36 13.29 9.94
N THR A 489 -0.63 14.16 10.16
CA THR A 489 -0.69 15.03 11.34
C THR A 489 -0.93 14.23 12.61
N TRP A 490 -1.85 13.26 12.59
CA TRP A 490 -2.07 12.35 13.71
C TRP A 490 -0.79 11.60 14.11
N ALA A 491 -0.12 10.98 13.15
CA ALA A 491 1.10 10.23 13.38
C ALA A 491 2.23 11.12 13.95
N SER A 492 2.40 12.31 13.38
CA SER A 492 3.44 13.26 13.81
C SER A 492 3.17 13.82 15.20
N VAL A 493 1.93 14.23 15.50
CA VAL A 493 1.55 14.78 16.81
C VAL A 493 1.67 13.74 17.91
N THR A 494 1.17 12.50 17.69
CA THR A 494 1.29 11.42 18.68
C THR A 494 2.75 11.03 18.91
N GLY A 495 3.57 10.98 17.86
CA GLY A 495 5.01 10.72 17.96
C GLY A 495 5.76 11.80 18.72
N LEU A 496 5.54 13.07 18.38
CA LEU A 496 6.15 14.20 19.07
C LEU A 496 5.70 14.29 20.54
N ALA A 497 4.44 14.02 20.84
CA ALA A 497 3.94 13.97 22.22
C ALA A 497 4.60 12.85 23.03
N ALA A 498 4.74 11.66 22.45
CA ALA A 498 5.44 10.53 23.09
C ALA A 498 6.94 10.81 23.34
N ALA A 499 7.57 11.62 22.49
CA ALA A 499 8.94 12.10 22.67
C ALA A 499 9.07 13.30 23.63
N GLY A 500 7.98 13.71 24.32
CA GLY A 500 7.99 14.80 25.30
C GLY A 500 7.80 16.21 24.73
N HIS A 501 7.36 16.34 23.50
CA HIS A 501 7.19 17.62 22.78
C HIS A 501 5.72 18.07 22.63
N SER A 502 4.79 17.57 23.46
CA SER A 502 3.36 17.93 23.41
C SER A 502 3.10 19.44 23.43
N ASN A 503 3.93 20.20 24.14
CA ASN A 503 3.84 21.66 24.27
C ASN A 503 4.63 22.46 23.20
N HIS A 504 5.22 21.80 22.21
CA HIS A 504 6.01 22.48 21.18
C HIS A 504 5.10 23.34 20.25
N PRO A 505 5.58 24.51 19.75
CA PRO A 505 4.80 25.35 18.83
C PRO A 505 4.27 24.61 17.59
N SER A 506 5.04 23.69 17.01
CA SER A 506 4.60 22.87 15.88
C SER A 506 3.41 21.98 16.22
N VAL A 507 3.40 21.36 17.41
CA VAL A 507 2.29 20.53 17.88
C VAL A 507 1.04 21.39 18.13
N ARG A 508 1.21 22.57 18.76
CA ARG A 508 0.08 23.50 18.93
C ARG A 508 -0.51 23.94 17.59
N LYS A 509 0.34 24.31 16.62
CA LYS A 509 -0.09 24.71 15.28
C LYS A 509 -0.89 23.60 14.58
N ALA A 510 -0.46 22.34 14.70
CA ALA A 510 -1.16 21.19 14.18
C ALA A 510 -2.52 20.97 14.84
N CYS A 511 -2.59 21.08 16.17
CA CYS A 511 -3.86 20.98 16.89
C CYS A 511 -4.83 22.12 16.49
N ASP A 512 -4.33 23.31 16.27
CA ASP A 512 -5.17 24.45 15.83
C ASP A 512 -5.65 24.24 14.38
N TRP A 513 -4.81 23.66 13.51
CA TRP A 513 -5.22 23.25 12.18
C TRP A 513 -6.32 22.18 12.23
N LEU A 514 -6.16 21.10 13.01
CA LEU A 514 -7.19 20.07 13.19
C LEU A 514 -8.52 20.66 13.70
N LYS A 515 -8.47 21.56 14.69
CA LYS A 515 -9.69 22.23 15.20
C LYS A 515 -10.38 23.07 14.12
N LYS A 516 -9.61 23.73 13.25
CA LYS A 516 -10.14 24.60 12.17
C LYS A 516 -10.89 23.80 11.11
N ILE A 517 -10.46 22.55 10.83
CA ILE A 517 -11.05 21.71 9.78
C ILE A 517 -12.12 20.75 10.30
N GLN A 518 -12.51 20.84 11.58
CA GLN A 518 -13.61 20.04 12.14
C GLN A 518 -14.93 20.40 11.47
N ASN A 519 -15.68 19.39 11.03
CA ASN A 519 -16.99 19.57 10.45
C ASN A 519 -18.06 19.97 11.49
N GLU A 520 -19.19 20.51 11.04
CA GLU A 520 -20.29 20.96 11.92
C GLU A 520 -20.88 19.82 12.76
N ASP A 521 -20.87 18.57 12.24
CA ASP A 521 -21.33 17.37 12.96
C ASP A 521 -20.37 16.90 14.06
N GLY A 522 -19.23 17.56 14.20
CA GLY A 522 -18.18 17.27 15.17
C GLY A 522 -17.15 16.23 14.72
N GLY A 523 -17.29 15.66 13.53
CA GLY A 523 -16.32 14.74 12.95
C GLY A 523 -15.31 15.42 12.03
N TRP A 524 -14.49 14.61 11.35
CA TRP A 524 -13.53 15.02 10.34
C TRP A 524 -13.63 14.13 9.11
N GLY A 525 -13.25 14.68 7.95
CA GLY A 525 -13.21 13.95 6.71
C GLY A 525 -12.26 14.57 5.70
N GLU A 526 -11.40 13.74 5.14
CA GLU A 526 -10.44 14.13 4.11
C GLU A 526 -10.69 13.37 2.81
N SER A 527 -10.69 14.11 1.69
CA SER A 527 -10.82 13.56 0.34
C SER A 527 -9.50 12.95 -0.14
N CYS A 528 -9.58 11.87 -0.92
CA CYS A 528 -8.45 11.31 -1.66
C CYS A 528 -7.86 12.31 -2.68
N LEU A 529 -8.59 13.36 -3.06
CA LEU A 529 -8.07 14.47 -3.86
C LEU A 529 -6.90 15.21 -3.19
N SER A 530 -6.80 15.15 -1.85
CA SER A 530 -5.67 15.75 -1.12
C SER A 530 -4.32 15.27 -1.62
N ASP A 531 -4.22 13.99 -2.00
CA ASP A 531 -3.00 13.40 -2.55
C ASP A 531 -2.64 13.97 -3.93
N SER A 532 -3.61 14.04 -4.84
CA SER A 532 -3.37 14.54 -6.20
C SER A 532 -3.14 16.05 -6.25
N GLN A 533 -3.74 16.80 -5.31
CA GLN A 533 -3.60 18.26 -5.22
C GLN A 533 -2.43 18.72 -4.33
N ASN A 534 -1.74 17.80 -3.66
CA ASN A 534 -0.68 18.07 -2.69
C ASN A 534 -1.08 19.14 -1.64
N SER A 535 -2.33 19.07 -1.18
CA SER A 535 -2.90 19.97 -0.17
C SER A 535 -4.18 19.36 0.41
N TYR A 536 -4.50 19.67 1.65
CA TYR A 536 -5.74 19.20 2.26
C TYR A 536 -6.98 19.62 1.47
N VAL A 537 -7.80 18.65 1.11
CA VAL A 537 -9.11 18.83 0.48
C VAL A 537 -10.17 18.21 1.39
N PRO A 538 -11.17 19.01 1.86
CA PRO A 538 -12.23 18.48 2.70
C PRO A 538 -13.12 17.50 1.92
N LEU A 539 -13.48 16.39 2.54
CA LEU A 539 -14.45 15.43 1.99
C LEU A 539 -15.89 15.95 2.02
N ASN A 540 -16.16 17.01 2.82
CA ASN A 540 -17.50 17.51 3.13
C ASN A 540 -18.44 16.48 3.78
N ALA A 541 -17.89 15.41 4.32
CA ALA A 541 -18.56 14.39 5.11
C ALA A 541 -17.57 13.83 6.13
N SER A 542 -18.04 13.54 7.33
CA SER A 542 -17.19 12.98 8.37
C SER A 542 -17.09 11.45 8.26
N THR A 543 -15.88 10.91 8.48
CA THR A 543 -15.65 9.47 8.56
C THR A 543 -15.25 9.06 9.98
N LEU A 544 -15.50 7.80 10.34
CA LEU A 544 -15.07 7.26 11.64
C LEU A 544 -13.56 7.31 11.82
N THR A 545 -12.82 6.99 10.76
CA THR A 545 -11.36 6.88 10.80
C THR A 545 -10.68 8.24 10.91
N ASP A 546 -11.03 9.22 10.06
CA ASP A 546 -10.47 10.58 10.13
C ASP A 546 -10.80 11.25 11.46
N THR A 547 -12.04 11.06 11.94
CA THR A 547 -12.47 11.57 13.24
C THR A 547 -11.63 10.97 14.37
N ALA A 548 -11.42 9.66 14.34
CA ALA A 548 -10.60 8.99 15.34
C ALA A 548 -9.14 9.49 15.33
N TRP A 549 -8.52 9.62 14.17
CA TRP A 549 -7.16 10.14 14.03
C TRP A 549 -7.07 11.59 14.55
N ALA A 550 -7.99 12.45 14.13
CA ALA A 550 -7.97 13.86 14.53
C ALA A 550 -8.10 14.04 16.04
N ILE A 551 -9.09 13.38 16.68
CA ILE A 551 -9.27 13.50 18.13
C ILE A 551 -8.13 12.86 18.91
N ASP A 552 -7.58 11.73 18.45
CA ASP A 552 -6.46 11.06 19.11
C ASP A 552 -5.20 11.92 19.10
N ALA A 553 -4.90 12.60 17.99
CA ALA A 553 -3.85 13.62 17.91
C ALA A 553 -4.03 14.74 18.94
N ILE A 554 -5.24 15.28 19.02
CA ILE A 554 -5.52 16.38 19.98
C ILE A 554 -5.44 15.86 21.42
N ILE A 555 -5.97 14.65 21.72
CA ILE A 555 -5.88 14.00 23.04
C ILE A 555 -4.41 13.88 23.48
N ALA A 556 -3.52 13.45 22.56
CA ALA A 556 -2.09 13.30 22.88
C ALA A 556 -1.45 14.64 23.33
N ALA A 557 -1.91 15.76 22.80
CA ALA A 557 -1.30 17.07 22.98
C ALA A 557 -1.88 17.93 24.13
N VAL A 558 -3.06 17.59 24.69
CA VAL A 558 -3.74 18.46 25.67
C VAL A 558 -3.96 17.76 27.02
N ASP A 559 -3.94 18.49 28.13
CA ASP A 559 -4.12 17.93 29.49
C ASP A 559 -5.60 17.85 29.91
N GLN A 560 -6.51 18.54 29.21
CA GLN A 560 -7.94 18.58 29.51
C GLN A 560 -8.76 18.40 28.23
N PRO A 561 -9.96 17.79 28.30
CA PRO A 561 -10.79 17.60 27.12
C PRO A 561 -11.28 18.94 26.60
N THR A 562 -11.05 19.20 25.31
CA THR A 562 -11.56 20.39 24.61
C THR A 562 -12.97 20.15 24.07
N GLU A 563 -13.68 21.22 23.72
CA GLU A 563 -15.00 21.12 23.07
C GLU A 563 -14.92 20.28 21.77
N GLN A 564 -13.84 20.42 20.99
CA GLN A 564 -13.63 19.70 19.76
C GLN A 564 -13.48 18.17 20.00
N ILE A 565 -12.73 17.80 21.04
CA ILE A 565 -12.63 16.38 21.45
C ILE A 565 -14.02 15.86 21.83
N GLN A 566 -14.78 16.58 22.67
CA GLN A 566 -16.11 16.15 23.12
C GLN A 566 -17.07 15.94 21.94
N LYS A 567 -17.11 16.88 20.98
CA LYS A 567 -17.89 16.75 19.74
C LYS A 567 -17.45 15.54 18.92
N GLY A 568 -16.15 15.34 18.74
CA GLY A 568 -15.61 14.18 18.00
C GLY A 568 -15.95 12.85 18.68
N ILE A 569 -15.81 12.74 20.00
CA ILE A 569 -16.23 11.54 20.77
C ILE A 569 -17.73 11.30 20.59
N GLN A 570 -18.56 12.34 20.66
CA GLN A 570 -19.99 12.17 20.45
C GLN A 570 -20.32 11.70 19.02
N TYR A 571 -19.62 12.25 18.01
CA TYR A 571 -19.75 11.78 16.62
C TYR A 571 -19.40 10.29 16.51
N LEU A 572 -18.23 9.86 17.03
CA LEU A 572 -17.84 8.45 17.00
C LEU A 572 -18.90 7.55 17.62
N LEU A 573 -19.36 7.87 18.84
CA LEU A 573 -20.35 7.06 19.55
C LEU A 573 -21.69 6.95 18.82
N ASN A 574 -22.10 8.01 18.12
CA ASN A 574 -23.33 8.02 17.34
C ASN A 574 -23.21 7.30 16.00
N SER A 575 -21.99 7.13 15.48
CA SER A 575 -21.72 6.64 14.13
C SER A 575 -21.14 5.22 14.07
N LEU A 576 -20.91 4.55 15.22
CA LEU A 576 -20.31 3.20 15.25
C LEU A 576 -21.08 2.16 14.43
N ASP A 577 -22.40 2.30 14.29
CA ASP A 577 -23.27 1.39 13.53
C ASP A 577 -23.62 1.92 12.13
N LYS A 578 -23.02 3.04 11.73
CA LYS A 578 -23.30 3.64 10.43
C LYS A 578 -22.79 2.72 9.31
N GLU A 579 -23.63 2.52 8.29
CA GLU A 579 -23.32 1.74 7.11
C GLU A 579 -23.72 2.54 5.86
N ASP A 580 -22.85 3.45 5.47
CA ASP A 580 -22.98 4.22 4.24
C ASP A 580 -21.62 4.36 3.55
N TRP A 581 -21.56 5.08 2.44
CA TRP A 581 -20.35 5.27 1.65
C TRP A 581 -19.16 5.84 2.47
N THR A 582 -19.40 6.62 3.54
CA THR A 582 -18.33 7.17 4.38
C THR A 582 -17.58 6.08 5.15
N THR A 583 -18.22 4.94 5.40
CA THR A 583 -17.59 3.80 6.08
C THR A 583 -16.77 2.92 5.14
N ALA A 584 -17.00 3.03 3.83
CA ALA A 584 -16.25 2.36 2.77
C ALA A 584 -15.27 3.29 2.05
N TYR A 585 -15.15 4.54 2.49
CA TYR A 585 -14.25 5.52 1.89
C TYR A 585 -12.78 5.12 2.11
N PRO A 586 -11.92 5.14 1.07
CA PRO A 586 -10.50 4.78 1.20
C PRO A 586 -9.77 5.65 2.23
N LYS A 587 -8.90 5.03 3.02
CA LYS A 587 -8.08 5.70 4.03
C LYS A 587 -6.59 5.36 3.93
N GLY A 588 -6.23 4.48 3.02
CA GLY A 588 -4.86 4.18 2.66
C GLY A 588 -4.58 4.46 1.20
N GLN A 589 -3.30 4.54 0.88
CA GLN A 589 -2.80 4.63 -0.48
C GLN A 589 -1.48 3.87 -0.60
N ALA A 590 -1.17 3.39 -1.81
CA ALA A 590 0.10 2.74 -2.10
C ALA A 590 0.89 3.49 -3.19
N LEU A 591 0.19 3.93 -4.22
CA LEU A 591 0.73 4.78 -5.30
C LEU A 591 -0.11 6.04 -5.39
N ALA A 592 0.50 7.17 -5.13
CA ALA A 592 -0.14 8.48 -5.18
C ALA A 592 -0.90 8.70 -6.50
N GLY A 593 -2.20 8.99 -6.40
CA GLY A 593 -3.09 9.24 -7.55
C GLY A 593 -3.55 8.00 -8.32
N SER A 594 -3.16 6.78 -7.91
CA SER A 594 -3.48 5.57 -8.67
C SER A 594 -4.05 4.44 -7.83
N TYR A 595 -3.66 4.31 -6.58
CA TYR A 595 -4.05 3.20 -5.71
C TYR A 595 -4.53 3.72 -4.37
N TYR A 596 -5.84 3.69 -4.17
CA TYR A 596 -6.51 4.02 -2.91
C TYR A 596 -7.06 2.75 -2.27
N ILE A 597 -7.00 2.70 -0.95
CA ILE A 597 -7.22 1.48 -0.19
C ILE A 597 -8.29 1.70 0.86
N HIS A 598 -9.33 0.88 0.83
CA HIS A 598 -10.28 0.77 1.92
C HIS A 598 -9.92 -0.43 2.81
N TYR A 599 -9.53 -0.14 4.05
CA TYR A 599 -9.30 -1.14 5.10
C TYR A 599 -10.60 -1.35 5.88
N HIS A 600 -11.26 -2.49 5.70
CA HIS A 600 -12.52 -2.80 6.39
C HIS A 600 -12.38 -2.86 7.92
N SER A 601 -11.17 -3.09 8.43
CA SER A 601 -10.85 -3.12 9.86
C SER A 601 -10.80 -1.72 10.52
N TYR A 602 -10.50 -0.65 9.76
CA TYR A 602 -10.22 0.67 10.32
C TYR A 602 -11.41 1.27 11.07
N ARG A 603 -12.64 0.97 10.63
CA ARG A 603 -13.86 1.39 11.32
C ARG A 603 -13.98 0.87 12.77
N TYR A 604 -13.23 -0.15 13.13
CA TYR A 604 -13.19 -0.72 14.48
C TYR A 604 -11.94 -0.29 15.25
N ILE A 605 -10.79 -0.32 14.57
CA ILE A 605 -9.47 -0.12 15.18
C ILE A 605 -9.31 1.29 15.73
N PHE A 606 -9.39 2.30 14.87
CA PHE A 606 -9.07 3.67 15.25
C PHE A 606 -10.11 4.31 16.18
N PRO A 607 -11.43 4.08 15.99
CA PRO A 607 -12.39 4.47 17.01
C PRO A 607 -12.15 3.83 18.37
N LEU A 608 -11.76 2.55 18.43
CA LEU A 608 -11.43 1.89 19.69
C LEU A 608 -10.19 2.51 20.37
N ILE A 609 -9.15 2.81 19.61
CA ILE A 609 -7.93 3.47 20.10
C ILE A 609 -8.27 4.86 20.65
N ALA A 610 -8.96 5.69 19.90
CA ALA A 610 -9.32 7.05 20.30
C ALA A 610 -10.21 7.06 21.56
N LEU A 611 -11.21 6.18 21.63
CA LEU A 611 -12.06 6.03 22.82
C LEU A 611 -11.27 5.53 24.03
N ALA A 612 -10.31 4.62 23.82
CA ALA A 612 -9.45 4.10 24.89
C ALA A 612 -8.51 5.17 25.45
N HIS A 613 -7.88 5.96 24.59
CA HIS A 613 -7.03 7.08 25.01
C HIS A 613 -7.82 8.18 25.72
N TYR A 614 -9.01 8.51 25.19
CA TYR A 614 -9.93 9.46 25.84
C TYR A 614 -10.32 8.99 27.25
N HIS A 615 -10.78 7.76 27.37
CA HIS A 615 -11.19 7.17 28.65
C HIS A 615 -10.02 7.07 29.63
N GLY A 616 -8.85 6.64 29.16
CA GLY A 616 -7.65 6.50 30.00
C GLY A 616 -7.11 7.83 30.50
N LYS A 617 -7.18 8.90 29.70
CA LYS A 617 -6.62 10.20 30.05
C LYS A 617 -7.58 11.06 30.86
N PHE A 618 -8.87 11.02 30.58
CA PHE A 618 -9.86 11.94 31.17
C PHE A 618 -10.87 11.26 32.10
N GLY A 619 -10.89 9.94 32.17
CA GLY A 619 -11.73 9.18 33.11
C GLY A 619 -13.22 9.15 32.77
N GLU A 620 -13.62 9.55 31.56
CA GLU A 620 -15.01 9.67 31.10
C GLU A 620 -15.49 8.56 30.15
#